data_c73f18d7657d78b070b650882a5f3fe6
#
_entry.id   c73f18d7657d78b070b650882a5f3fe6
#
_cell.length_a   1.000
_cell.length_b   1.000
_cell.length_c   1.000
_cell.angle_alpha   90.00
_cell.angle_beta   90.00
_cell.angle_gamma   90.00
#
_symmetry.space_group_name_H-M   'P 1'
#
loop_
_entity.id
_entity.type
_entity.pdbx_description
1 polymer ?
#
loop_
_entity_poly.entity_id
_entity_poly.type
_entity_poly.pdbx_seq_one_letter_code
_entity_poly.pdbx_strand_id
1 'polypeptide(L)'
;MITLTILGTAKMGPPTDPQSVVNHELKVFGVRGLRVIDASIFPHVPSGNTNAPTIMVGEKGADMIKEHWYAYKRKKRSFIDNKYNWPYKQKSDIDRQAYRNHTLGG
;
A
#
# COMPACT_ATOMS: atom_id res chain seq x y z
N MET A 1 21.16 -5.52 29.52
CA MET A 1 21.29 -4.97 28.16
C MET A 1 20.17 -3.97 27.97
N ILE A 2 20.48 -2.68 27.90
CA ILE A 2 19.48 -1.65 27.66
C ILE A 2 19.38 -1.48 26.16
N THR A 3 18.29 -1.94 25.57
CA THR A 3 18.01 -1.71 24.16
C THR A 3 17.32 -0.34 24.01
N LEU A 4 18.05 0.65 23.52
CA LEU A 4 17.48 1.95 23.19
C LEU A 4 16.78 1.85 21.83
N THR A 5 15.47 1.80 21.84
CA THR A 5 14.65 1.84 20.60
C THR A 5 14.14 3.25 20.37
N ILE A 6 14.50 3.85 19.25
CA ILE A 6 13.99 5.18 18.86
C ILE A 6 12.60 5.00 18.26
N LEU A 7 11.58 5.52 18.94
CA LEU A 7 10.19 5.46 18.54
C LEU A 7 9.63 6.89 18.38
N GLY A 8 8.66 7.06 17.48
CA GLY A 8 7.87 8.28 17.38
C GLY A 8 8.53 9.47 16.69
N THR A 9 9.73 9.32 16.12
CA THR A 9 10.40 10.42 15.40
C THR A 9 9.72 10.79 14.08
N ALA A 10 8.93 9.88 13.50
CA ALA A 10 8.06 10.10 12.35
C ALA A 10 6.61 9.75 12.70
N LYS A 11 6.11 10.25 13.81
CA LYS A 11 4.84 9.93 14.43
C LYS A 11 3.68 9.92 13.44
N MET A 12 2.91 8.84 13.46
CA MET A 12 1.65 8.74 12.72
C MET A 12 0.53 9.46 13.46
N GLY A 13 -0.25 10.26 12.75
CA GLY A 13 -1.41 10.93 13.31
C GLY A 13 -2.22 11.70 12.28
N PRO A 14 -3.30 12.36 12.72
CA PRO A 14 -4.15 13.17 11.86
C PRO A 14 -3.44 14.44 11.37
N PRO A 15 -3.86 15.03 10.25
CA PRO A 15 -3.28 16.27 9.74
C PRO A 15 -3.48 17.47 10.67
N THR A 16 -4.39 17.38 11.63
CA THR A 16 -4.65 18.39 12.66
C THR A 16 -3.62 18.39 13.78
N ASP A 17 -2.85 17.31 13.96
CA ASP A 17 -1.78 17.21 14.93
C ASP A 17 -0.48 17.76 14.33
N PRO A 18 0.07 18.90 14.87
CA PRO A 18 1.29 19.52 14.34
C PRO A 18 2.54 18.64 14.52
N GLN A 19 2.50 17.65 15.38
CA GLN A 19 3.61 16.70 15.61
C GLN A 19 3.56 15.49 14.70
N SER A 20 2.47 15.29 13.94
CA SER A 20 2.34 14.17 13.02
C SER A 20 3.18 14.38 11.76
N VAL A 21 3.95 13.35 11.39
CA VAL A 21 4.82 13.34 10.21
C VAL A 21 4.21 12.54 9.09
N VAL A 22 3.51 11.45 9.41
CA VAL A 22 2.84 10.58 8.44
C VAL A 22 1.36 10.39 8.77
N ASN A 23 0.56 10.11 7.73
CA ASN A 23 -0.86 9.78 7.88
C ASN A 23 -1.08 8.27 8.12
N HIS A 24 -2.34 7.84 8.19
CA HIS A 24 -2.72 6.43 8.36
C HIS A 24 -2.29 5.52 7.19
N GLU A 25 -1.96 6.08 6.02
CA GLU A 25 -1.38 5.36 4.88
C GLU A 25 0.16 5.38 4.89
N LEU A 26 0.76 5.83 5.98
CA LEU A 26 2.21 5.97 6.16
C LEU A 26 2.89 6.96 5.20
N LYS A 27 2.10 7.82 4.56
CA LYS A 27 2.59 8.87 3.66
C LYS A 27 3.02 10.10 4.44
N VAL A 28 4.18 10.64 4.10
CA VAL A 28 4.70 11.87 4.71
C VAL A 28 3.87 13.08 4.27
N PHE A 29 3.45 13.90 5.23
CA PHE A 29 2.74 15.13 4.95
C PHE A 29 3.62 16.11 4.17
N GLY A 30 3.07 16.73 3.14
CA GLY A 30 3.75 17.72 2.32
C GLY A 30 4.72 17.17 1.26
N VAL A 31 4.98 15.87 1.24
CA VAL A 31 5.86 15.23 0.25
C VAL A 31 5.09 14.15 -0.51
N ARG A 32 5.10 14.23 -1.83
CA ARG A 32 4.46 13.22 -2.68
C ARG A 32 5.35 12.01 -2.90
N GLY A 33 4.75 10.82 -2.78
CA GLY A 33 5.43 9.56 -3.12
C GLY A 33 6.40 9.05 -2.07
N LEU A 34 6.42 9.63 -0.86
CA LEU A 34 7.27 9.19 0.24
C LEU A 34 6.44 8.56 1.36
N ARG A 35 6.87 7.41 1.84
CA ARG A 35 6.31 6.73 3.02
C ARG A 35 7.41 6.43 4.04
N VAL A 36 7.04 6.39 5.31
CA VAL A 36 7.90 5.88 6.39
C VAL A 36 7.26 4.60 6.92
N ILE A 37 8.00 3.50 6.89
CA ILE A 37 7.51 2.14 7.21
C ILE A 37 8.50 1.48 8.17
N ASP A 38 8.59 2.00 9.38
CA ASP A 38 9.44 1.48 10.45
C ASP A 38 8.88 1.85 11.83
N ALA A 39 9.60 1.52 12.89
CA ALA A 39 9.18 1.78 14.27
C ALA A 39 9.05 3.28 14.62
N SER A 40 9.61 4.19 13.83
CA SER A 40 9.53 5.63 14.08
C SER A 40 8.12 6.20 13.95
N ILE A 41 7.21 5.49 13.27
CA ILE A 41 5.81 5.91 13.10
C ILE A 41 4.94 5.73 14.35
N PHE A 42 5.37 4.94 15.34
CA PHE A 42 4.54 4.67 16.52
C PHE A 42 4.27 5.94 17.32
N PRO A 43 2.99 6.29 17.53
CA PRO A 43 2.63 7.45 18.37
C PRO A 43 2.89 7.22 19.86
N HIS A 44 2.88 5.96 20.28
CA HIS A 44 3.12 5.52 21.65
C HIS A 44 3.99 4.26 21.67
N VAL A 45 4.69 4.05 22.77
CA VAL A 45 5.45 2.82 22.99
C VAL A 45 4.47 1.64 23.10
N PRO A 46 4.62 0.57 22.30
CA PRO A 46 3.80 -0.61 22.43
C PRO A 46 4.04 -1.30 23.79
N SER A 47 3.04 -2.07 24.26
CA SER A 47 3.04 -2.71 25.58
C SER A 47 4.05 -3.86 25.74
N GLY A 48 4.69 -4.27 24.66
CA GLY A 48 5.66 -5.36 24.63
C GLY A 48 6.91 -5.05 23.82
N ASN A 49 7.64 -6.09 23.43
CA ASN A 49 8.82 -5.94 22.57
C ASN A 49 8.43 -5.30 21.23
N THR A 50 9.26 -4.37 20.75
CA THR A 50 9.02 -3.60 19.53
C THR A 50 9.24 -4.38 18.23
N ASN A 51 9.84 -5.57 18.27
CA ASN A 51 10.16 -6.36 17.08
C ASN A 51 8.90 -6.80 16.31
N ALA A 52 7.95 -7.46 16.98
CA ALA A 52 6.72 -7.94 16.33
C ALA A 52 5.87 -6.78 15.75
N PRO A 53 5.59 -5.68 16.47
CA PRO A 53 4.91 -4.53 15.91
C PRO A 53 5.63 -3.92 14.70
N THR A 54 6.94 -3.85 14.71
CA THR A 54 7.75 -3.33 13.59
C THR A 54 7.62 -4.21 12.35
N ILE A 55 7.65 -5.52 12.51
CA ILE A 55 7.40 -6.48 11.42
C ILE A 55 6.00 -6.28 10.85
N MET A 56 4.99 -6.11 11.70
CA MET A 56 3.60 -5.85 11.28
C MET A 56 3.46 -4.56 10.49
N VAL A 57 4.18 -3.50 10.87
CA VAL A 57 4.23 -2.24 10.11
C VAL A 57 4.82 -2.47 8.72
N GLY A 58 5.89 -3.25 8.61
CA GLY A 58 6.52 -3.62 7.34
C GLY A 58 5.55 -4.39 6.43
N GLU A 59 4.88 -5.40 6.94
CA GLU A 59 3.88 -6.19 6.21
C GLU A 59 2.69 -5.32 5.73
N LYS A 60 2.12 -4.54 6.63
CA LYS A 60 1.00 -3.65 6.29
C LYS A 60 1.42 -2.56 5.30
N GLY A 61 2.60 -1.99 5.45
CA GLY A 61 3.15 -1.00 4.52
C GLY A 61 3.35 -1.57 3.11
N ALA A 62 3.85 -2.80 3.01
CA ALA A 62 3.99 -3.50 1.73
C ALA A 62 2.64 -3.72 1.03
N ASP A 63 1.60 -4.09 1.78
CA ASP A 63 0.25 -4.26 1.24
C ASP A 63 -0.33 -2.93 0.74
N MET A 64 -0.18 -1.86 1.50
CA MET A 64 -0.62 -0.51 1.09
C MET A 64 0.07 -0.05 -0.20
N ILE A 65 1.36 -0.35 -0.38
CA ILE A 65 2.10 -0.04 -1.60
C ILE A 65 1.55 -0.84 -2.77
N LYS A 66 1.34 -2.15 -2.60
CA LYS A 66 0.78 -3.02 -3.64
C LYS A 66 -0.60 -2.55 -4.07
N GLU A 67 -1.51 -2.28 -3.13
CA GLU A 67 -2.85 -1.79 -3.41
C GLU A 67 -2.83 -0.47 -4.19
N HIS A 68 -1.96 0.47 -3.80
CA HIS A 68 -1.80 1.74 -4.51
C HIS A 68 -1.37 1.54 -5.97
N TRP A 69 -0.38 0.68 -6.22
CA TRP A 69 0.12 0.40 -7.56
C TRP A 69 -0.88 -0.38 -8.42
N TYR A 70 -1.62 -1.32 -7.84
CA TYR A 70 -2.67 -2.04 -8.56
C TYR A 70 -3.83 -1.12 -8.95
N ALA A 71 -4.24 -0.23 -8.07
CA ALA A 71 -5.26 0.77 -8.36
C ALA A 71 -4.80 1.74 -9.46
N TYR A 72 -3.55 2.20 -9.39
CA TYR A 72 -2.95 3.06 -10.41
C TYR A 72 -2.87 2.37 -11.78
N LYS A 73 -2.39 1.13 -11.84
CA LYS A 73 -2.33 0.35 -13.08
C LYS A 73 -3.72 0.13 -13.67
N ARG A 74 -4.72 -0.15 -12.85
CA ARG A 74 -6.11 -0.34 -13.27
C ARG A 74 -6.70 0.94 -13.87
N LYS A 75 -6.48 2.07 -13.22
CA LYS A 75 -6.93 3.39 -13.70
C LYS A 75 -6.25 3.78 -15.02
N LYS A 76 -4.94 3.57 -15.13
CA LYS A 76 -4.18 3.86 -16.36
C LYS A 76 -4.65 2.96 -17.52
N ARG A 77 -4.90 1.68 -17.28
CA ARG A 77 -5.43 0.76 -18.30
C ARG A 77 -6.79 1.21 -18.80
N SER A 78 -7.74 1.48 -17.89
CA SER A 78 -9.07 1.95 -18.24
C SER A 78 -9.05 3.27 -19.04
N PHE A 79 -8.14 4.17 -18.72
CA PHE A 79 -7.97 5.42 -19.46
C PHE A 79 -7.45 5.19 -20.89
N ILE A 80 -6.48 4.28 -21.06
CA ILE A 80 -5.92 3.91 -22.37
C ILE A 80 -6.98 3.19 -23.20
N ASP A 81 -7.67 2.21 -22.65
CA ASP A 81 -8.72 1.45 -23.33
C ASP A 81 -9.85 2.36 -23.81
N ASN A 82 -10.23 3.36 -22.99
CA ASN A 82 -11.28 4.31 -23.34
C ASN A 82 -10.83 5.34 -24.38
N LYS A 83 -9.56 5.80 -24.31
CA LYS A 83 -9.03 6.84 -25.23
C LYS A 83 -8.77 6.29 -26.63
N TYR A 84 -8.30 5.06 -26.74
CA TYR A 84 -7.87 4.49 -28.00
C TYR A 84 -8.85 3.50 -28.61
N ASN A 85 -9.98 3.22 -27.93
CA ASN A 85 -11.01 2.26 -28.36
C ASN A 85 -10.38 1.00 -28.98
N TRP A 86 -9.40 0.43 -28.26
CA TRP A 86 -8.51 -0.62 -28.74
C TRP A 86 -9.29 -1.90 -29.01
N PRO A 87 -9.36 -2.38 -30.25
CA PRO A 87 -10.23 -3.52 -30.62
C PRO A 87 -9.69 -4.87 -30.16
N TYR A 88 -8.46 -4.91 -29.67
CA TYR A 88 -7.83 -6.16 -29.25
C TYR A 88 -8.04 -6.45 -27.76
N LYS A 89 -8.83 -7.47 -27.47
CA LYS A 89 -8.89 -8.07 -26.12
C LYS A 89 -7.49 -8.52 -25.71
N GLN A 90 -7.05 -8.16 -24.54
CA GLN A 90 -5.76 -8.63 -24.04
C GLN A 90 -5.75 -10.15 -23.89
N LYS A 91 -4.60 -10.76 -24.10
CA LYS A 91 -4.40 -12.20 -23.97
C LYS A 91 -4.97 -12.78 -22.67
N SER A 92 -4.88 -12.01 -21.55
CA SER A 92 -5.47 -12.38 -20.27
C SER A 92 -6.99 -12.47 -20.26
N ASP A 93 -7.67 -11.69 -21.09
CA ASP A 93 -9.14 -11.75 -21.20
C ASP A 93 -9.59 -12.90 -22.11
N ILE A 94 -8.78 -13.19 -23.13
CA ILE A 94 -8.96 -14.34 -24.00
C ILE A 94 -8.76 -15.63 -23.19
N ASP A 95 -7.70 -15.70 -22.38
CA ASP A 95 -7.41 -16.87 -21.54
C ASP A 95 -8.51 -17.11 -20.48
N ARG A 96 -9.02 -16.02 -19.86
CA ARG A 96 -10.16 -16.11 -18.92
C ARG A 96 -11.45 -16.59 -19.59
N GLN A 97 -11.70 -16.16 -20.80
CA GLN A 97 -12.88 -16.56 -21.55
C GLN A 97 -12.78 -18.01 -22.03
N ALA A 98 -11.59 -18.42 -22.46
CA ALA A 98 -11.29 -19.82 -22.81
C ALA A 98 -11.43 -20.74 -21.59
N TYR A 99 -10.93 -20.34 -20.42
CA TYR A 99 -11.08 -21.11 -19.18
C TYR A 99 -12.54 -21.25 -18.75
N ARG A 100 -13.33 -20.17 -18.87
CA ARG A 100 -14.76 -20.17 -18.52
C ARG A 100 -15.56 -21.09 -19.46
N ASN A 101 -15.24 -21.10 -20.75
CA ASN A 101 -15.89 -21.96 -21.73
C ASN A 101 -15.50 -23.44 -21.54
N HIS A 102 -14.29 -23.71 -21.06
CA HIS A 102 -13.82 -25.09 -20.78
C HIS A 102 -14.46 -25.69 -19.53
N THR A 103 -14.77 -24.85 -18.52
CA THR A 103 -15.43 -25.30 -17.28
C THR A 103 -16.95 -25.41 -17.38
N LEU A 104 -17.59 -24.69 -18.32
CA LEU A 104 -19.05 -24.68 -18.51
C LEU A 104 -19.53 -25.51 -19.70
N GLY A 105 -18.63 -26.01 -20.55
CA GLY A 105 -18.92 -26.74 -21.77
C GLY A 105 -18.62 -28.27 -21.70
N GLY A 106 -18.37 -28.75 -20.47
CA GLY A 106 -18.06 -30.19 -20.27
C GLY A 106 -19.27 -31.01 -19.98
#